data_dd99b5d11db12ef655e25da4a936718c
#
_entry.id   dd99b5d11db12ef655e25da4a936718c
#
_cell.length_a   1.000
_cell.length_b   1.000
_cell.length_c   1.000
_cell.angle_alpha   90.00
_cell.angle_beta   90.00
_cell.angle_gamma   90.00
#
_symmetry.space_group_name_H-M   'P 1'
#
loop_
_entity.id
_entity.type
_entity.pdbx_description
1 polymer ?
#
loop_
_entity_poly.entity_id
_entity_poly.type
_entity_poly.pdbx_seq_one_letter_code
_entity_poly.pdbx_strand_id
1 'polypeptide(L)'
;MSIQAAIHACASSSVTAAAASDAWQSVAQKLEDIGIDNDRRRAALIGQCAHESARFRTRFENLNYSAAGLWKIFRRHFSSQGETNQFARQPEKIANRVYRNRMGNGDTASGEGWRYRGRGYLQLTGKDNYRRYGGHIGEDLVNNPDRAADPDVCWLIAAEYLARTKRSGRTLLEWADADDVIMVTKGINGGTHGLADREVQTGKAFSALSGDATTAEWQALLLNAGFNPGPIDGLFGSKTKAAQEAAATRRGHCRPHPVLLRSLWHPQRHRCTTRLPPRLRSR
;
A
#
# COMPACT_ATOMS: atom_id res chain seq x y z
N MET A 1 15.01 5.75 12.16
CA MET A 1 14.80 4.32 12.35
C MET A 1 14.97 3.58 11.03
N SER A 2 14.64 2.29 10.87
CA SER A 2 15.11 1.52 9.72
C SER A 2 13.96 0.98 8.86
N ILE A 3 14.22 0.79 7.58
CA ILE A 3 13.33 0.08 6.63
C ILE A 3 12.98 -1.32 7.17
N GLN A 4 13.96 -2.01 7.75
CA GLN A 4 13.76 -3.31 8.36
C GLN A 4 12.68 -3.26 9.46
N ALA A 5 12.73 -2.28 10.36
CA ALA A 5 11.73 -2.10 11.40
C ALA A 5 10.33 -1.85 10.82
N ALA A 6 10.23 -1.04 9.75
CA ALA A 6 8.95 -0.76 9.08
C ALA A 6 8.35 -2.01 8.42
N ILE A 7 9.16 -2.82 7.74
CA ILE A 7 8.71 -4.07 7.13
C ILE A 7 8.29 -5.07 8.22
N HIS A 8 9.07 -5.21 9.32
CA HIS A 8 8.74 -6.06 10.45
C HIS A 8 7.41 -5.69 11.12
N ALA A 9 7.14 -4.39 11.28
CA ALA A 9 5.87 -3.90 11.85
C ALA A 9 4.63 -4.29 11.02
N CYS A 10 4.82 -4.55 9.72
CA CYS A 10 3.75 -4.88 8.77
C CYS A 10 3.70 -6.35 8.38
N ALA A 11 4.71 -7.16 8.71
CA ALA A 11 4.83 -8.55 8.29
C ALA A 11 3.96 -9.51 9.11
N SER A 12 3.66 -10.69 8.55
CA SER A 12 2.90 -11.75 9.22
C SER A 12 3.73 -12.61 10.16
N SER A 13 5.06 -12.64 9.96
CA SER A 13 6.02 -13.39 10.76
C SER A 13 7.43 -12.82 10.58
N SER A 14 8.35 -13.20 11.49
CA SER A 14 9.77 -12.83 11.36
C SER A 14 10.40 -13.36 10.07
N VAL A 15 10.00 -14.53 9.60
CA VAL A 15 10.51 -15.13 8.36
C VAL A 15 10.09 -14.31 7.15
N THR A 16 8.80 -13.94 7.05
CA THR A 16 8.32 -13.10 5.94
C THR A 16 8.91 -11.70 5.99
N ALA A 17 9.13 -11.16 7.20
CA ALA A 17 9.78 -9.88 7.39
C ALA A 17 11.25 -9.90 6.95
N ALA A 18 12.02 -10.91 7.33
CA ALA A 18 13.40 -11.05 6.93
C ALA A 18 13.53 -11.13 5.41
N ALA A 19 12.80 -12.03 4.77
CA ALA A 19 12.83 -12.17 3.30
C ALA A 19 12.46 -10.88 2.56
N ALA A 20 11.45 -10.14 3.04
CA ALA A 20 11.05 -8.87 2.44
C ALA A 20 12.08 -7.76 2.70
N SER A 21 12.73 -7.75 3.87
CA SER A 21 13.75 -6.76 4.25
C SER A 21 15.04 -6.97 3.49
N ASP A 22 15.51 -8.21 3.39
CA ASP A 22 16.73 -8.55 2.66
C ASP A 22 16.58 -8.21 1.16
N ALA A 23 15.40 -8.52 0.61
CA ALA A 23 15.05 -8.17 -0.76
C ALA A 23 14.99 -6.65 -0.97
N TRP A 24 14.41 -5.89 -0.04
CA TRP A 24 14.44 -4.43 -0.11
C TRP A 24 15.87 -3.91 -0.14
N GLN A 25 16.70 -4.41 0.78
CA GLN A 25 18.10 -3.97 0.90
C GLN A 25 18.89 -4.24 -0.39
N SER A 26 18.65 -5.38 -1.07
CA SER A 26 19.34 -5.73 -2.32
C SER A 26 19.00 -4.80 -3.49
N VAL A 27 17.86 -4.09 -3.44
CA VAL A 27 17.41 -3.16 -4.49
C VAL A 27 17.22 -1.71 -3.98
N ALA A 28 17.72 -1.38 -2.80
CA ALA A 28 17.48 -0.11 -2.13
C ALA A 28 17.80 1.10 -3.03
N GLN A 29 18.96 1.10 -3.71
CA GLN A 29 19.33 2.18 -4.61
C GLN A 29 18.36 2.31 -5.78
N LYS A 30 17.95 1.21 -6.40
CA LYS A 30 16.97 1.23 -7.49
C LYS A 30 15.61 1.78 -7.02
N LEU A 31 15.20 1.48 -5.79
CA LEU A 31 13.98 2.03 -5.21
C LEU A 31 14.07 3.55 -5.02
N GLU A 32 15.22 4.05 -4.56
CA GLU A 32 15.47 5.50 -4.47
C GLU A 32 15.47 6.17 -5.84
N ASP A 33 16.10 5.55 -6.84
CA ASP A 33 16.12 6.04 -8.22
C ASP A 33 14.71 6.11 -8.85
N ILE A 34 13.80 5.21 -8.46
CA ILE A 34 12.38 5.23 -8.84
C ILE A 34 11.61 6.34 -8.12
N GLY A 35 12.17 6.87 -7.01
CA GLY A 35 11.56 7.92 -6.21
C GLY A 35 10.98 7.46 -4.87
N ILE A 36 11.38 6.28 -4.36
CA ILE A 36 11.04 5.82 -3.00
C ILE A 36 12.09 6.35 -2.00
N ASP A 37 12.22 7.66 -1.93
CA ASP A 37 13.34 8.39 -1.35
C ASP A 37 13.03 9.06 0.00
N ASN A 38 11.77 9.07 0.43
CA ASN A 38 11.35 9.66 1.70
C ASN A 38 10.42 8.73 2.49
N ASP A 39 10.24 9.02 3.78
CA ASP A 39 9.52 8.12 4.70
C ASP A 39 8.03 7.97 4.37
N ARG A 40 7.36 8.98 3.78
CA ARG A 40 5.96 8.87 3.37
C ARG A 40 5.80 7.93 2.19
N ARG A 41 6.65 8.03 1.17
CA ARG A 41 6.65 7.14 0.00
C ARG A 41 7.03 5.72 0.38
N ARG A 42 8.05 5.55 1.26
CA ARG A 42 8.44 4.24 1.81
C ARG A 42 7.31 3.60 2.60
N ALA A 43 6.66 4.35 3.48
CA ALA A 43 5.53 3.88 4.27
C ALA A 43 4.33 3.49 3.39
N ALA A 44 3.99 4.31 2.40
CA ALA A 44 2.92 4.01 1.45
C ALA A 44 3.21 2.73 0.68
N LEU A 45 4.42 2.55 0.13
CA LEU A 45 4.82 1.34 -0.58
C LEU A 45 4.72 0.11 0.32
N ILE A 46 5.34 0.16 1.52
CA ILE A 46 5.35 -0.95 2.48
C ILE A 46 3.92 -1.30 2.93
N GLY A 47 3.11 -0.30 3.30
CA GLY A 47 1.75 -0.52 3.79
C GLY A 47 0.81 -1.11 2.75
N GLN A 48 0.87 -0.62 1.52
CA GLN A 48 0.06 -1.15 0.41
C GLN A 48 0.48 -2.57 0.04
N CYS A 49 1.79 -2.83 -0.10
CA CYS A 49 2.31 -4.17 -0.37
C CYS A 49 1.97 -5.17 0.74
N ALA A 50 2.06 -4.75 2.00
CA ALA A 50 1.69 -5.60 3.13
C ALA A 50 0.21 -6.02 3.07
N HIS A 51 -0.70 -5.08 2.76
CA HIS A 51 -2.11 -5.38 2.60
C HIS A 51 -2.36 -6.36 1.45
N GLU A 52 -1.88 -6.06 0.25
CA GLU A 52 -2.15 -6.82 -0.98
C GLU A 52 -1.58 -8.25 -0.94
N SER A 53 -0.44 -8.43 -0.25
CA SER A 53 0.27 -9.72 -0.17
C SER A 53 -0.01 -10.52 1.10
N ALA A 54 -1.08 -10.20 1.85
CA ALA A 54 -1.37 -10.80 3.16
C ALA A 54 -0.13 -10.76 4.09
N ARG A 55 0.44 -9.56 4.25
CA ARG A 55 1.63 -9.29 5.08
C ARG A 55 2.89 -9.98 4.55
N PHE A 56 3.16 -9.83 3.25
CA PHE A 56 4.29 -10.41 2.50
C PHE A 56 4.28 -11.93 2.40
N ARG A 57 3.16 -12.59 2.78
CA ARG A 57 3.04 -14.06 2.77
C ARG A 57 2.74 -14.61 1.39
N THR A 58 1.96 -13.90 0.57
CA THR A 58 1.50 -14.38 -0.74
C THR A 58 2.07 -13.53 -1.87
N ARG A 59 2.62 -14.21 -2.88
CA ARG A 59 3.18 -13.58 -4.08
C ARG A 59 2.69 -14.23 -5.37
N PHE A 60 1.75 -15.16 -5.24
CA PHE A 60 1.08 -15.84 -6.34
C PHE A 60 -0.41 -15.77 -6.16
N GLU A 61 -1.12 -15.51 -7.24
CA GLU A 61 -2.57 -15.56 -7.27
C GLU A 61 -3.08 -16.98 -6.94
N ASN A 62 -4.07 -17.05 -6.05
CA ASN A 62 -4.72 -18.33 -5.76
C ASN A 62 -5.90 -18.54 -6.70
N LEU A 63 -5.71 -19.41 -7.69
CA LEU A 63 -6.73 -19.80 -8.67
C LEU A 63 -7.41 -21.14 -8.36
N ASN A 64 -7.23 -21.68 -7.16
CA ASN A 64 -7.82 -22.94 -6.74
C ASN A 64 -9.29 -22.79 -6.32
N TYR A 65 -10.18 -22.49 -7.24
CA TYR A 65 -11.59 -22.24 -7.00
C TYR A 65 -12.45 -23.52 -7.12
N SER A 66 -13.50 -23.62 -6.29
CA SER A 66 -14.61 -24.55 -6.50
C SER A 66 -15.50 -24.09 -7.65
N ALA A 67 -16.34 -24.95 -8.21
CA ALA A 67 -17.31 -24.59 -9.23
C ALA A 67 -18.22 -23.41 -8.81
N ALA A 68 -18.73 -23.45 -7.58
CA ALA A 68 -19.53 -22.36 -7.03
C ALA A 68 -18.71 -21.06 -6.88
N GLY A 69 -17.45 -21.15 -6.46
CA GLY A 69 -16.55 -19.99 -6.40
C GLY A 69 -16.30 -19.37 -7.78
N LEU A 70 -16.06 -20.20 -8.79
CA LEU A 70 -15.88 -19.74 -10.17
C LEU A 70 -17.12 -19.01 -10.68
N TRP A 71 -18.30 -19.56 -10.45
CA TRP A 71 -19.55 -18.94 -10.83
C TRP A 71 -19.79 -17.61 -10.12
N LYS A 72 -19.46 -17.52 -8.85
CA LYS A 72 -19.60 -16.30 -8.07
C LYS A 72 -18.64 -15.18 -8.53
N ILE A 73 -17.36 -15.52 -8.80
CA ILE A 73 -16.30 -14.51 -9.02
C ILE A 73 -16.09 -14.23 -10.51
N PHE A 74 -16.13 -15.26 -11.36
CA PHE A 74 -15.75 -15.19 -12.76
C PHE A 74 -16.93 -15.50 -13.72
N ARG A 75 -18.18 -15.32 -13.25
CA ARG A 75 -19.41 -15.66 -13.99
C ARG A 75 -19.38 -15.28 -15.47
N ARG A 76 -18.86 -14.09 -15.80
CA ARG A 76 -18.81 -13.58 -17.19
C ARG A 76 -17.93 -14.40 -18.14
N HIS A 77 -17.12 -15.31 -17.61
CA HIS A 77 -16.21 -16.16 -18.39
C HIS A 77 -16.80 -17.55 -18.67
N PHE A 78 -17.98 -17.85 -18.16
CA PHE A 78 -18.66 -19.15 -18.27
C PHE A 78 -20.09 -18.95 -18.79
N SER A 79 -20.54 -19.86 -19.68
CA SER A 79 -21.88 -19.83 -20.27
C SER A 79 -22.97 -20.27 -19.28
N SER A 80 -22.62 -21.15 -18.34
CA SER A 80 -23.50 -21.64 -17.30
C SER A 80 -22.73 -22.04 -16.03
N GLN A 81 -23.45 -22.15 -14.91
CA GLN A 81 -22.88 -22.68 -13.69
C GLN A 81 -22.41 -24.14 -13.86
N GLY A 82 -23.10 -24.94 -14.68
CA GLY A 82 -22.72 -26.32 -14.98
C GLY A 82 -21.34 -26.40 -15.67
N GLU A 83 -21.01 -25.46 -16.56
CA GLU A 83 -19.70 -25.41 -17.21
C GLU A 83 -18.56 -25.27 -16.19
N THR A 84 -18.77 -24.54 -15.08
CA THR A 84 -17.71 -24.33 -14.08
C THR A 84 -17.23 -25.63 -13.41
N ASN A 85 -18.00 -26.72 -13.45
CA ASN A 85 -17.57 -28.03 -12.92
C ASN A 85 -16.35 -28.57 -13.68
N GLN A 86 -16.23 -28.29 -14.98
CA GLN A 86 -15.12 -28.73 -15.82
C GLN A 86 -13.79 -28.01 -15.50
N PHE A 87 -13.87 -26.91 -14.75
CA PHE A 87 -12.72 -26.06 -14.39
C PHE A 87 -12.41 -26.11 -12.91
N ALA A 88 -13.34 -26.60 -12.08
CA ALA A 88 -13.18 -26.59 -10.63
C ALA A 88 -11.87 -27.28 -10.18
N ARG A 89 -11.13 -26.60 -9.28
CA ARG A 89 -9.85 -27.08 -8.74
C ARG A 89 -8.75 -27.32 -9.79
N GLN A 90 -8.84 -26.65 -10.96
CA GLN A 90 -7.86 -26.73 -12.03
C GLN A 90 -7.29 -25.31 -12.32
N PRO A 91 -6.34 -24.82 -11.48
CA PRO A 91 -5.86 -23.42 -11.52
C PRO A 91 -5.39 -22.98 -12.90
N GLU A 92 -4.66 -23.83 -13.62
CA GLU A 92 -4.14 -23.52 -14.96
C GLU A 92 -5.28 -23.34 -15.97
N LYS A 93 -6.23 -24.26 -16.01
CA LYS A 93 -7.39 -24.14 -16.90
C LYS A 93 -8.22 -22.91 -16.58
N ILE A 94 -8.36 -22.59 -15.29
CA ILE A 94 -9.07 -21.38 -14.84
C ILE A 94 -8.36 -20.13 -15.34
N ALA A 95 -7.05 -20.02 -15.13
CA ALA A 95 -6.27 -18.88 -15.61
C ALA A 95 -6.39 -18.70 -17.13
N ASN A 96 -6.17 -19.79 -17.89
CA ASN A 96 -6.24 -19.76 -19.35
C ASN A 96 -7.64 -19.43 -19.87
N ARG A 97 -8.70 -19.72 -19.11
CA ARG A 97 -10.07 -19.34 -19.44
C ARG A 97 -10.36 -17.88 -19.11
N VAL A 98 -9.94 -17.42 -17.94
CA VAL A 98 -10.30 -16.10 -17.39
C VAL A 98 -9.48 -14.99 -18.04
N TYR A 99 -8.21 -15.23 -18.35
CA TYR A 99 -7.28 -14.24 -18.87
C TYR A 99 -7.02 -14.31 -20.38
N ARG A 100 -7.69 -15.22 -21.11
CA ARG A 100 -7.55 -15.32 -22.56
C ARG A 100 -7.92 -14.01 -23.27
N ASN A 101 -7.22 -13.68 -24.33
CA ASN A 101 -7.46 -12.52 -25.19
C ASN A 101 -7.55 -11.19 -24.43
N ARG A 102 -6.83 -11.08 -23.29
CA ARG A 102 -6.81 -9.88 -22.45
C ARG A 102 -5.41 -9.52 -22.04
N MET A 103 -5.14 -8.23 -21.90
CA MET A 103 -3.85 -7.71 -21.38
C MET A 103 -2.65 -8.29 -22.17
N GLY A 104 -2.79 -8.46 -23.50
CA GLY A 104 -1.77 -9.00 -24.38
C GLY A 104 -1.61 -10.53 -24.36
N ASN A 105 -2.42 -11.25 -23.59
CA ASN A 105 -2.44 -12.71 -23.63
C ASN A 105 -3.15 -13.20 -24.91
N GLY A 106 -2.69 -14.32 -25.44
CA GLY A 106 -3.35 -15.06 -26.50
C GLY A 106 -4.62 -15.77 -26.03
N ASP A 107 -5.11 -16.67 -26.87
CA ASP A 107 -6.29 -17.50 -26.59
C ASP A 107 -6.03 -18.54 -25.48
N THR A 108 -7.03 -19.38 -25.21
CA THR A 108 -6.91 -20.44 -24.18
C THR A 108 -5.83 -21.47 -24.50
N ALA A 109 -5.58 -21.75 -25.81
CA ALA A 109 -4.62 -22.75 -26.25
C ALA A 109 -3.15 -22.25 -26.08
N SER A 110 -2.95 -20.94 -26.08
CA SER A 110 -1.64 -20.32 -25.90
C SER A 110 -1.00 -20.59 -24.52
N GLY A 111 -1.80 -20.95 -23.51
CA GLY A 111 -1.33 -21.10 -22.14
C GLY A 111 -0.93 -19.79 -21.44
N GLU A 112 -1.03 -18.66 -22.14
CA GLU A 112 -0.54 -17.36 -21.65
C GLU A 112 -1.33 -16.83 -20.47
N GLY A 113 -2.61 -17.23 -20.28
CA GLY A 113 -3.39 -16.91 -19.10
C GLY A 113 -2.75 -17.41 -17.81
N TRP A 114 -2.24 -18.66 -17.82
CA TRP A 114 -1.50 -19.23 -16.70
C TRP A 114 -0.08 -18.69 -16.62
N ARG A 115 0.60 -18.59 -17.75
CA ARG A 115 1.98 -18.09 -17.83
C ARG A 115 2.12 -16.71 -17.21
N TYR A 116 1.18 -15.79 -17.49
CA TYR A 116 1.18 -14.40 -16.99
C TYR A 116 0.08 -14.14 -15.95
N ARG A 117 -0.22 -15.15 -15.10
CA ARG A 117 -1.13 -14.99 -13.96
C ARG A 117 -0.60 -14.00 -12.93
N GLY A 118 -1.42 -13.60 -11.98
CA GLY A 118 -1.06 -12.65 -10.93
C GLY A 118 0.15 -13.08 -10.10
N ARG A 119 1.19 -12.23 -10.05
CA ARG A 119 2.40 -12.43 -9.25
C ARG A 119 2.84 -11.14 -8.58
N GLY A 120 3.65 -11.31 -7.54
CA GLY A 120 4.24 -10.20 -6.78
C GLY A 120 3.29 -9.59 -5.76
N TYR A 121 3.77 -8.58 -5.03
CA TYR A 121 3.01 -7.94 -3.96
C TYR A 121 1.76 -7.21 -4.46
N LEU A 122 1.77 -6.62 -5.65
CA LEU A 122 0.61 -5.94 -6.26
C LEU A 122 -0.05 -6.74 -7.38
N GLN A 123 0.19 -8.06 -7.45
CA GLN A 123 -0.49 -8.98 -8.37
C GLN A 123 -0.39 -8.58 -9.85
N LEU A 124 0.85 -8.38 -10.35
CA LEU A 124 1.12 -8.14 -11.78
C LEU A 124 0.48 -9.24 -12.64
N THR A 125 -0.40 -8.89 -13.57
CA THR A 125 -1.17 -9.83 -14.38
C THR A 125 -1.19 -9.41 -15.85
N GLY A 126 -1.02 -10.38 -16.77
CA GLY A 126 -1.14 -10.20 -18.22
C GLY A 126 0.19 -9.84 -18.90
N LYS A 127 0.41 -10.43 -20.10
CA LYS A 127 1.67 -10.36 -20.88
C LYS A 127 2.16 -8.92 -21.12
N ASP A 128 1.23 -8.00 -21.44
CA ASP A 128 1.62 -6.60 -21.69
C ASP A 128 2.14 -5.91 -20.43
N ASN A 129 1.58 -6.23 -19.26
CA ASN A 129 2.06 -5.70 -17.99
C ASN A 129 3.42 -6.32 -17.64
N TYR A 130 3.61 -7.63 -17.85
CA TYR A 130 4.91 -8.28 -17.66
C TYR A 130 5.99 -7.66 -18.55
N ARG A 131 5.67 -7.40 -19.83
CA ARG A 131 6.57 -6.71 -20.76
C ARG A 131 6.89 -5.28 -20.30
N ARG A 132 5.84 -4.53 -19.94
CA ARG A 132 5.97 -3.13 -19.53
C ARG A 132 6.82 -2.97 -18.28
N TYR A 133 6.44 -3.66 -17.20
CA TYR A 133 7.15 -3.53 -15.92
C TYR A 133 8.53 -4.19 -15.97
N GLY A 134 8.69 -5.31 -16.69
CA GLY A 134 9.98 -5.89 -16.95
C GLY A 134 10.93 -4.88 -17.63
N GLY A 135 10.44 -4.18 -18.66
CA GLY A 135 11.23 -3.13 -19.32
C GLY A 135 11.60 -1.95 -18.41
N HIS A 136 10.71 -1.57 -17.48
CA HIS A 136 11.00 -0.47 -16.54
C HIS A 136 12.09 -0.83 -15.51
N ILE A 137 12.11 -2.08 -15.04
CA ILE A 137 13.06 -2.52 -14.01
C ILE A 137 14.31 -3.22 -14.56
N GLY A 138 14.39 -3.39 -15.89
CA GLY A 138 15.51 -4.07 -16.55
C GLY A 138 15.50 -5.59 -16.42
N GLU A 139 14.31 -6.21 -16.26
CA GLU A 139 14.12 -7.67 -16.12
C GLU A 139 13.33 -8.25 -17.29
N ASP A 140 13.75 -9.40 -17.82
CA ASP A 140 12.99 -10.13 -18.85
C ASP A 140 11.87 -10.97 -18.22
N LEU A 141 10.80 -10.31 -17.81
CA LEU A 141 9.64 -10.95 -17.21
C LEU A 141 8.74 -11.69 -18.23
N VAL A 142 8.93 -11.44 -19.53
CA VAL A 142 8.17 -12.14 -20.57
C VAL A 142 8.66 -13.57 -20.72
N ASN A 143 9.96 -13.75 -20.79
CA ASN A 143 10.56 -15.09 -20.91
C ASN A 143 10.68 -15.78 -19.54
N ASN A 144 10.86 -15.01 -18.46
CA ASN A 144 11.03 -15.50 -17.08
C ASN A 144 9.95 -14.97 -16.16
N PRO A 145 8.65 -15.32 -16.36
CA PRO A 145 7.54 -14.68 -15.62
C PRO A 145 7.55 -14.98 -14.12
N ASP A 146 8.16 -16.07 -13.67
CA ASP A 146 8.22 -16.44 -12.25
C ASP A 146 9.10 -15.47 -11.44
N ARG A 147 10.05 -14.78 -12.07
CA ARG A 147 10.82 -13.70 -11.45
C ARG A 147 9.94 -12.59 -10.87
N ALA A 148 8.76 -12.35 -11.44
CA ALA A 148 7.81 -11.38 -10.90
C ALA A 148 7.30 -11.73 -9.48
N ALA A 149 7.56 -12.94 -8.99
CA ALA A 149 7.26 -13.37 -7.63
C ALA A 149 8.47 -13.33 -6.69
N ASP A 150 9.68 -13.05 -7.18
CA ASP A 150 10.85 -12.89 -6.32
C ASP A 150 10.72 -11.59 -5.52
N PRO A 151 11.05 -11.58 -4.22
CA PRO A 151 10.76 -10.44 -3.36
C PRO A 151 11.43 -9.13 -3.79
N ASP A 152 12.65 -9.18 -4.35
CA ASP A 152 13.37 -8.04 -4.90
C ASP A 152 12.63 -7.43 -6.09
N VAL A 153 12.20 -8.26 -7.03
CA VAL A 153 11.41 -7.87 -8.21
C VAL A 153 10.01 -7.38 -7.79
N CYS A 154 9.41 -7.99 -6.77
CA CYS A 154 8.12 -7.52 -6.23
C CYS A 154 8.17 -6.07 -5.76
N TRP A 155 9.25 -5.67 -5.06
CA TRP A 155 9.44 -4.29 -4.61
C TRP A 155 9.62 -3.32 -5.77
N LEU A 156 10.42 -3.67 -6.76
CA LEU A 156 10.67 -2.82 -7.94
C LEU A 156 9.39 -2.63 -8.75
N ILE A 157 8.63 -3.69 -9.02
CA ILE A 157 7.34 -3.60 -9.73
C ILE A 157 6.36 -2.72 -8.96
N ALA A 158 6.26 -2.89 -7.64
CA ALA A 158 5.36 -2.10 -6.82
C ALA A 158 5.76 -0.62 -6.78
N ALA A 159 7.05 -0.31 -6.67
CA ALA A 159 7.57 1.05 -6.73
C ALA A 159 7.27 1.73 -8.07
N GLU A 160 7.55 1.06 -9.18
CA GLU A 160 7.23 1.54 -10.53
C GLU A 160 5.73 1.77 -10.72
N TYR A 161 4.90 0.90 -10.13
CA TYR A 161 3.46 1.08 -10.16
C TYR A 161 3.04 2.39 -9.47
N LEU A 162 3.56 2.68 -8.27
CA LEU A 162 3.26 3.91 -7.55
C LEU A 162 3.80 5.15 -8.29
N ALA A 163 4.98 5.06 -8.86
CA ALA A 163 5.63 6.17 -9.56
C ALA A 163 4.91 6.55 -10.87
N ARG A 164 4.36 5.56 -11.58
CA ARG A 164 3.78 5.79 -12.92
C ARG A 164 2.26 5.85 -12.95
N THR A 165 1.58 5.28 -11.97
CA THR A 165 0.12 5.34 -11.92
C THR A 165 -0.34 6.71 -11.50
N LYS A 166 -1.18 7.33 -12.34
CA LYS A 166 -1.80 8.63 -12.05
C LYS A 166 -3.27 8.48 -11.65
N ARG A 167 -3.67 9.27 -10.68
CA ARG A 167 -5.07 9.45 -10.30
C ARG A 167 -5.33 10.93 -10.02
N SER A 168 -6.40 11.46 -10.59
CA SER A 168 -6.73 12.90 -10.47
C SER A 168 -5.52 13.83 -10.76
N GLY A 169 -4.76 13.51 -11.81
CA GLY A 169 -3.64 14.30 -12.31
C GLY A 169 -2.31 14.10 -11.58
N ARG A 170 -2.28 13.42 -10.42
CA ARG A 170 -1.06 13.16 -9.63
C ARG A 170 -0.68 11.68 -9.67
N THR A 171 0.61 11.39 -9.55
CA THR A 171 1.13 10.04 -9.32
C THR A 171 0.76 9.55 -7.92
N LEU A 172 0.83 8.24 -7.69
CA LEU A 172 0.56 7.70 -6.35
C LEU A 172 1.67 8.08 -5.37
N LEU A 173 2.90 8.38 -5.84
CA LEU A 173 3.97 8.94 -5.00
C LEU A 173 3.63 10.37 -4.53
N GLU A 174 3.10 11.22 -5.41
CA GLU A 174 2.64 12.57 -5.03
C GLU A 174 1.46 12.54 -4.06
N TRP A 175 0.60 11.52 -4.12
CA TRP A 175 -0.45 11.31 -3.13
C TRP A 175 0.11 10.78 -1.81
N ALA A 176 1.15 9.95 -1.84
CA ALA A 176 1.87 9.53 -0.63
C ALA A 176 2.56 10.71 0.06
N ASP A 177 3.19 11.62 -0.68
CA ASP A 177 3.76 12.86 -0.13
C ASP A 177 2.71 13.75 0.55
N ALA A 178 1.48 13.73 0.04
CA ALA A 178 0.34 14.44 0.63
C ALA A 178 -0.29 13.70 1.82
N ASP A 179 0.23 12.51 2.19
CA ASP A 179 -0.33 11.63 3.24
C ASP A 179 -1.76 11.14 2.94
N ASP A 180 -2.12 11.05 1.65
CA ASP A 180 -3.45 10.64 1.22
C ASP A 180 -3.49 9.15 0.86
N VAL A 181 -3.61 8.32 1.89
CA VAL A 181 -3.72 6.85 1.76
C VAL A 181 -4.94 6.45 0.94
N ILE A 182 -6.03 7.25 0.98
CA ILE A 182 -7.26 6.99 0.22
C ILE A 182 -6.99 7.06 -1.28
N MET A 183 -6.29 8.10 -1.73
CA MET A 183 -5.98 8.28 -3.16
C MET A 183 -4.96 7.24 -3.65
N VAL A 184 -3.96 6.89 -2.83
CA VAL A 184 -3.04 5.79 -3.12
C VAL A 184 -3.82 4.47 -3.25
N THR A 185 -4.69 4.16 -2.30
CA THR A 185 -5.55 2.96 -2.33
C THR A 185 -6.42 2.90 -3.58
N LYS A 186 -7.11 4.01 -3.90
CA LYS A 186 -7.94 4.11 -5.10
C LYS A 186 -7.15 3.94 -6.39
N GLY A 187 -5.89 4.34 -6.41
CA GLY A 187 -5.00 4.14 -7.56
C GLY A 187 -4.61 2.67 -7.75
N ILE A 188 -4.49 1.90 -6.66
CA ILE A 188 -4.11 0.50 -6.71
C ILE A 188 -5.30 -0.41 -7.05
N ASN A 189 -6.42 -0.29 -6.34
CA ASN A 189 -7.54 -1.21 -6.48
C ASN A 189 -8.81 -0.62 -7.12
N GLY A 190 -8.76 0.63 -7.56
CA GLY A 190 -9.90 1.32 -8.20
C GLY A 190 -10.97 1.83 -7.23
N GLY A 191 -10.91 1.46 -5.94
CA GLY A 191 -11.88 1.81 -4.91
C GLY A 191 -11.23 1.97 -3.53
N THR A 192 -12.01 1.70 -2.48
CA THR A 192 -11.57 1.80 -1.07
C THR A 192 -11.55 0.44 -0.36
N HIS A 193 -11.41 -0.67 -1.13
CA HIS A 193 -11.37 -2.00 -0.54
C HIS A 193 -10.15 -2.15 0.38
N GLY A 194 -10.39 -2.59 1.62
CA GLY A 194 -9.35 -2.77 2.62
C GLY A 194 -8.73 -1.46 3.13
N LEU A 195 -9.38 -0.29 2.92
CA LEU A 195 -8.82 1.02 3.29
C LEU A 195 -8.35 1.07 4.75
N ALA A 196 -9.19 0.65 5.69
CA ALA A 196 -8.86 0.66 7.12
C ALA A 196 -7.56 -0.11 7.44
N ASP A 197 -7.38 -1.31 6.83
CA ASP A 197 -6.15 -2.06 7.03
C ASP A 197 -4.95 -1.39 6.35
N ARG A 198 -5.12 -0.80 5.17
CA ARG A 198 -4.05 -0.06 4.46
C ARG A 198 -3.59 1.16 5.26
N GLU A 199 -4.51 1.90 5.88
CA GLU A 199 -4.21 3.01 6.78
C GLU A 199 -3.39 2.53 7.98
N VAL A 200 -3.82 1.44 8.63
CA VAL A 200 -3.08 0.82 9.75
C VAL A 200 -1.68 0.39 9.32
N GLN A 201 -1.53 -0.29 8.18
CA GLN A 201 -0.21 -0.74 7.73
C GLN A 201 0.70 0.42 7.33
N THR A 202 0.18 1.40 6.60
CA THR A 202 0.94 2.60 6.23
C THR A 202 1.37 3.38 7.48
N GLY A 203 0.47 3.53 8.47
CA GLY A 203 0.77 4.19 9.74
C GLY A 203 1.85 3.46 10.55
N LYS A 204 1.80 2.12 10.64
CA LYS A 204 2.85 1.32 11.30
C LYS A 204 4.21 1.48 10.62
N ALA A 205 4.23 1.41 9.28
CA ALA A 205 5.44 1.60 8.51
C ALA A 205 6.03 3.00 8.73
N PHE A 206 5.19 4.04 8.66
CA PHE A 206 5.62 5.42 8.86
C PHE A 206 6.18 5.64 10.26
N SER A 207 5.48 5.18 11.30
CA SER A 207 5.94 5.28 12.68
C SER A 207 7.31 4.61 12.91
N ALA A 208 7.50 3.43 12.32
CA ALA A 208 8.78 2.72 12.42
C ALA A 208 9.93 3.40 11.63
N LEU A 209 9.62 4.22 10.62
CA LEU A 209 10.59 5.01 9.86
C LEU A 209 10.92 6.33 10.54
N SER A 210 9.90 7.12 10.92
CA SER A 210 10.05 8.45 11.49
C SER A 210 10.42 8.44 12.99
N GLY A 211 10.05 7.37 13.68
CA GLY A 211 10.14 7.31 15.13
C GLY A 211 8.94 7.91 15.86
N ASP A 212 7.92 8.29 15.13
CA ASP A 212 6.69 8.80 15.70
C ASP A 212 5.80 7.65 16.22
N ALA A 213 4.93 7.95 17.18
CA ALA A 213 3.96 6.97 17.68
C ALA A 213 2.97 6.57 16.58
N THR A 214 2.62 5.29 16.52
CA THR A 214 1.53 4.80 15.66
C THR A 214 0.21 5.47 16.05
N THR A 215 -0.76 5.48 15.15
CA THR A 215 -2.10 6.01 15.47
C THR A 215 -2.70 5.30 16.69
N ALA A 216 -2.51 3.98 16.85
CA ALA A 216 -3.00 3.24 18.01
C ALA A 216 -2.29 3.67 19.31
N GLU A 217 -0.97 3.80 19.30
CA GLU A 217 -0.21 4.32 20.45
C GLU A 217 -0.62 5.76 20.78
N TRP A 218 -0.84 6.57 19.74
CA TRP A 218 -1.32 7.94 19.91
C TRP A 218 -2.75 7.99 20.51
N GLN A 219 -3.66 7.13 20.04
CA GLN A 219 -4.99 6.97 20.63
C GLN A 219 -4.90 6.58 22.11
N ALA A 220 -4.02 5.62 22.45
CA ALA A 220 -3.78 5.24 23.84
C ALA A 220 -3.25 6.39 24.69
N LEU A 221 -2.30 7.18 24.17
CA LEU A 221 -1.76 8.36 24.85
C LEU A 221 -2.84 9.44 25.08
N LEU A 222 -3.69 9.69 24.08
CA LEU A 222 -4.83 10.62 24.21
C LEU A 222 -5.82 10.15 25.27
N LEU A 223 -6.16 8.86 25.28
CA LEU A 223 -7.06 8.28 26.28
C LEU A 223 -6.49 8.39 27.69
N ASN A 224 -5.22 8.04 27.88
CA ASN A 224 -4.50 8.17 29.16
C ASN A 224 -4.39 9.63 29.63
N ALA A 225 -4.38 10.59 28.71
CA ALA A 225 -4.39 12.02 29.00
C ALA A 225 -5.80 12.58 29.27
N GLY A 226 -6.84 11.73 29.30
CA GLY A 226 -8.23 12.09 29.59
C GLY A 226 -9.00 12.66 28.41
N PHE A 227 -8.54 12.40 27.16
CA PHE A 227 -9.26 12.71 25.94
C PHE A 227 -9.89 11.43 25.38
N ASN A 228 -11.01 11.56 24.64
CA ASN A 228 -11.68 10.41 24.04
C ASN A 228 -11.36 10.30 22.55
N PRO A 229 -10.32 9.53 22.13
CA PRO A 229 -9.97 9.35 20.73
C PRO A 229 -10.89 8.36 19.98
N GLY A 230 -11.87 7.76 20.65
CA GLY A 230 -12.62 6.60 20.17
C GLY A 230 -11.90 5.29 20.49
N PRO A 231 -12.20 4.21 19.74
CA PRO A 231 -11.50 2.94 19.88
C PRO A 231 -9.99 3.08 19.60
N ILE A 232 -9.17 2.26 20.28
CA ILE A 232 -7.73 2.14 19.97
C ILE A 232 -7.58 1.13 18.82
N ASP A 233 -7.92 1.54 17.61
CA ASP A 233 -8.01 0.70 16.41
C ASP A 233 -6.92 1.01 15.37
N GLY A 234 -6.10 2.02 15.62
CA GLY A 234 -5.07 2.47 14.69
C GLY A 234 -5.61 3.31 13.52
N LEU A 235 -6.90 3.67 13.53
CA LEU A 235 -7.51 4.50 12.49
C LEU A 235 -7.63 5.96 12.96
N PHE A 236 -7.13 6.89 12.14
CA PHE A 236 -7.21 8.32 12.44
C PHE A 236 -8.57 8.88 12.02
N GLY A 237 -9.62 8.54 12.77
CA GLY A 237 -10.99 8.98 12.53
C GLY A 237 -11.32 10.35 13.15
N SER A 238 -12.57 10.79 12.96
CA SER A 238 -13.06 12.08 13.47
C SER A 238 -12.92 12.25 14.99
N LYS A 239 -13.13 11.17 15.76
CA LYS A 239 -12.95 11.19 17.22
C LYS A 239 -11.49 11.35 17.62
N THR A 240 -10.56 10.66 16.96
CA THR A 240 -9.12 10.80 17.18
C THR A 240 -8.67 12.23 16.86
N LYS A 241 -9.14 12.78 15.74
CA LYS A 241 -8.87 14.17 15.35
C LYS A 241 -9.39 15.16 16.39
N ALA A 242 -10.64 15.05 16.82
CA ALA A 242 -11.22 15.92 17.85
C ALA A 242 -10.47 15.83 19.18
N ALA A 243 -10.07 14.62 19.60
CA ALA A 243 -9.28 14.42 20.81
C ALA A 243 -7.89 15.08 20.70
N GLN A 244 -7.24 14.99 19.53
CA GLN A 244 -5.96 15.66 19.27
C GLN A 244 -6.09 17.19 19.32
N GLU A 245 -7.12 17.76 18.70
CA GLU A 245 -7.40 19.19 18.71
C GLU A 245 -7.69 19.68 20.16
N ALA A 246 -8.48 18.92 20.93
CA ALA A 246 -8.74 19.21 22.33
C ALA A 246 -7.48 19.15 23.20
N ALA A 247 -6.59 18.19 22.95
CA ALA A 247 -5.30 18.07 23.62
C ALA A 247 -4.37 19.26 23.28
N ALA A 248 -4.40 19.74 22.05
CA ALA A 248 -3.62 20.89 21.61
C ALA A 248 -4.11 22.22 22.25
N THR A 249 -5.42 22.40 22.40
CA THR A 249 -6.02 23.60 23.01
C THR A 249 -5.82 23.65 24.53
N ARG A 250 -5.81 22.53 25.24
CA ARG A 250 -5.57 22.44 26.69
C ARG A 250 -4.15 22.89 27.09
N ARG A 251 -3.22 22.99 26.15
CA ARG A 251 -1.82 23.40 26.38
C ARG A 251 -1.62 24.85 26.80
N GLY A 252 -2.58 25.71 26.62
CA GLY A 252 -2.49 27.09 27.12
C GLY A 252 -2.33 27.21 28.65
N HIS A 253 -2.49 26.11 29.42
CA HIS A 253 -2.60 26.16 30.90
C HIS A 253 -1.71 25.17 31.67
N CYS A 254 -0.92 24.30 31.03
CA CYS A 254 0.00 23.37 31.73
C CYS A 254 1.28 23.11 30.97
N ARG A 255 2.43 23.09 31.67
CA ARG A 255 3.73 22.69 31.10
C ARG A 255 3.69 21.21 30.69
N PRO A 256 4.03 20.85 29.44
CA PRO A 256 3.93 19.48 28.95
C PRO A 256 5.11 18.61 29.38
N HIS A 257 4.84 17.31 29.57
CA HIS A 257 5.86 16.28 29.77
C HIS A 257 6.75 16.15 28.52
N PRO A 258 8.09 16.02 28.65
CA PRO A 258 9.04 16.06 27.51
C PRO A 258 8.80 15.02 26.40
N VAL A 259 8.21 13.87 26.72
CA VAL A 259 7.90 12.78 25.76
C VAL A 259 6.75 13.15 24.82
N LEU A 260 5.82 13.99 25.28
CA LEU A 260 4.67 14.44 24.46
C LEU A 260 5.05 15.51 23.43
N LEU A 261 6.21 16.17 23.58
CA LEU A 261 6.61 17.29 22.72
C LEU A 261 7.15 16.89 21.35
N ARG A 262 7.73 15.70 21.21
CA ARG A 262 8.28 15.25 19.92
C ARG A 262 7.22 14.68 18.97
N SER A 263 6.19 14.02 19.49
CA SER A 263 5.14 13.37 18.69
C SER A 263 3.97 14.28 18.28
N LEU A 264 3.90 15.50 18.82
CA LEU A 264 2.79 16.43 18.56
C LEU A 264 3.04 17.41 17.40
N TRP A 265 4.23 17.39 16.83
CA TRP A 265 4.61 18.34 15.81
C TRP A 265 4.69 17.69 14.42
N HIS A 266 3.55 17.40 13.80
CA HIS A 266 3.42 17.36 12.35
C HIS A 266 2.42 18.42 11.93
N PRO A 267 2.90 19.62 11.53
CA PRO A 267 2.03 20.66 11.02
C PRO A 267 1.62 20.27 9.59
N GLN A 268 0.34 20.03 9.38
CA GLN A 268 -0.22 20.45 8.10
C GLN A 268 0.06 21.96 8.03
N ARG A 269 0.99 22.37 7.16
CA ARG A 269 1.24 23.77 6.86
C ARG A 269 0.03 24.33 6.10
N HIS A 270 -1.01 24.71 6.81
CA HIS A 270 -1.89 25.75 6.34
C HIS A 270 -1.10 27.05 6.45
N ARG A 271 -0.74 27.61 5.30
CA ARG A 271 -0.22 28.98 5.22
C ARG A 271 -1.27 29.90 5.81
N CYS A 272 -1.04 30.31 7.04
CA CYS A 272 -1.76 31.43 7.63
C CYS A 272 -1.17 32.70 6.99
N THR A 273 -1.84 33.21 5.96
CA THR A 273 -1.57 34.57 5.45
C THR A 273 -2.20 35.56 6.41
N THR A 274 -1.54 35.82 7.52
CA THR A 274 -1.83 37.01 8.30
C THR A 274 -1.20 38.22 7.60
N ARG A 275 -2.01 38.97 6.86
CA ARG A 275 -1.66 40.35 6.48
C ARG A 275 -1.52 41.15 7.78
N LEU A 276 -0.32 41.63 8.06
CA LEU A 276 -0.09 42.65 9.06
C LEU A 276 -0.82 43.92 8.64
N PRO A 277 -1.52 44.64 9.52
CA PRO A 277 -2.10 45.93 9.23
C PRO A 277 -0.98 46.97 9.02
N PRO A 278 -1.19 48.03 8.18
CA PRO A 278 -0.19 49.02 7.91
C PRO A 278 0.09 49.86 9.16
N ARG A 279 1.38 50.08 9.44
CA ARG A 279 1.84 51.00 10.49
C ARG A 279 1.38 52.41 10.16
N LEU A 280 0.55 53.01 11.00
CA LEU A 280 0.30 54.44 11.05
C LEU A 280 1.62 55.17 11.38
N ARG A 281 2.10 56.01 10.46
CA ARG A 281 3.15 57.00 10.74
C ARG A 281 2.50 58.13 11.49
N SER A 282 2.94 58.37 12.72
CA SER A 282 2.69 59.62 13.44
C SER A 282 3.61 60.71 12.94
N ARG A 283 3.01 61.87 12.76
CA ARG A 283 3.72 63.15 12.62
C ARG A 283 4.36 63.56 13.93
#